data_95ed934c153459a7134ad400893cb3bd
#
_entry.id   95ed934c153459a7134ad400893cb3bd
#
_cell.length_a   1.000
_cell.length_b   1.000
_cell.length_c   1.000
_cell.angle_alpha   90.00
_cell.angle_beta   90.00
_cell.angle_gamma   90.00
#
_symmetry.space_group_name_H-M   'P 1'
#
loop_
_entity.id
_entity.type
_entity.pdbx_description
1 polymer ?
#
loop_
_entity_poly.entity_id
_entity_poly.type
_entity_poly.pdbx_seq_one_letter_code
_entity_poly.pdbx_strand_id
1 'polypeptide(L)'
;KLNIISLDNYSSGKKTNHILNSRVKYIKGDTSNISKILNKKKKFINSIFHFGEFARIYQSFKKFDECIKSNSIGSKAVFKFCLDNNIKLIYSATSASLGNSGNDKNLSPYAFTKSKNLEFLENLKKWFNFKFEAIFFYNVYGPRQIKVGDMATVIGIFENQYLNKIPLSVVKPGSQTRRFTHIHDTIQICYKAFKSDKCQYYSISNKNSYSILQVAKMFKTKIVFLKPRSGERYGSALAKITNNNKISQTFGRLQLKDYISSFNTSHKL
;
A
#
# COMPACT_ATOMS: atom_id res chain seq x y z
N LYS A 1 -7.68 -23.49 11.10
CA LYS A 1 -6.63 -22.57 11.60
C LYS A 1 -5.56 -22.48 10.52
N LEU A 2 -5.08 -21.26 10.18
CA LEU A 2 -4.09 -21.03 9.12
C LEU A 2 -2.69 -20.89 9.71
N ASN A 3 -1.68 -21.40 8.99
CA ASN A 3 -0.28 -21.11 9.23
C ASN A 3 0.16 -20.02 8.24
N ILE A 4 1.03 -19.13 8.68
CA ILE A 4 1.47 -17.96 7.91
C ILE A 4 2.99 -17.99 7.75
N ILE A 5 3.47 -17.74 6.55
CA ILE A 5 4.87 -17.44 6.28
C ILE A 5 4.94 -15.97 5.85
N SER A 6 5.69 -15.17 6.59
CA SER A 6 5.99 -13.78 6.23
C SER A 6 7.40 -13.72 5.65
N LEU A 7 7.49 -13.40 4.35
CA LEU A 7 8.75 -13.18 3.64
C LEU A 7 8.97 -11.67 3.47
N ASP A 8 10.06 -11.13 4.00
CA ASP A 8 10.40 -9.71 3.96
C ASP A 8 11.92 -9.54 3.85
N ASN A 9 12.38 -8.62 3.01
CA ASN A 9 13.80 -8.27 2.92
C ASN A 9 14.24 -7.20 3.91
N TYR A 10 13.26 -6.62 4.65
CA TYR A 10 13.44 -5.55 5.64
C TYR A 10 14.03 -4.25 5.08
N SER A 11 13.85 -3.97 3.80
CA SER A 11 14.25 -2.69 3.21
C SER A 11 13.52 -1.50 3.83
N SER A 12 12.27 -1.71 4.30
CA SER A 12 11.47 -0.72 5.02
C SER A 12 10.78 -1.28 6.26
N GLY A 13 10.58 -2.59 6.32
CA GLY A 13 9.98 -3.30 7.44
C GLY A 13 10.89 -3.34 8.67
N LYS A 14 10.28 -3.51 9.85
CA LYS A 14 11.00 -3.63 11.13
C LYS A 14 10.64 -4.94 11.82
N LYS A 15 11.63 -5.66 12.33
CA LYS A 15 11.42 -6.88 13.12
C LYS A 15 10.61 -6.64 14.39
N THR A 16 10.64 -5.42 14.94
CA THR A 16 9.83 -5.00 16.09
C THR A 16 8.33 -5.07 15.83
N ASN A 17 7.92 -5.14 14.55
CA ASN A 17 6.53 -5.34 14.16
C ASN A 17 6.11 -6.82 14.12
N HIS A 18 6.99 -7.76 14.38
CA HIS A 18 6.65 -9.18 14.42
C HIS A 18 5.62 -9.46 15.52
N ILE A 19 4.72 -10.37 15.22
CA ILE A 19 3.73 -10.88 16.16
C ILE A 19 4.26 -12.21 16.69
N LEU A 20 4.38 -12.34 18.00
CA LEU A 20 4.74 -13.60 18.64
C LEU A 20 3.54 -14.55 18.58
N ASN A 21 3.58 -15.49 17.62
CA ASN A 21 2.56 -16.50 17.45
C ASN A 21 3.20 -17.74 16.79
N SER A 22 2.99 -18.91 17.36
CA SER A 22 3.57 -20.18 16.89
C SER A 22 3.20 -20.53 15.45
N ARG A 23 2.09 -19.98 14.93
CA ARG A 23 1.63 -20.20 13.56
C ARG A 23 2.20 -19.20 12.54
N VAL A 24 3.03 -18.25 12.98
CA VAL A 24 3.64 -17.25 12.08
C VAL A 24 5.13 -17.49 11.98
N LYS A 25 5.62 -17.85 10.82
CA LYS A 25 7.06 -18.01 10.54
C LYS A 25 7.56 -16.81 9.72
N TYR A 26 8.58 -16.14 10.23
CA TYR A 26 9.24 -15.03 9.54
C TYR A 26 10.49 -15.53 8.82
N ILE A 27 10.64 -15.17 7.56
CA ILE A 27 11.80 -15.48 6.72
C ILE A 27 12.35 -14.19 6.16
N LYS A 28 13.65 -13.92 6.38
CA LYS A 28 14.34 -12.81 5.71
C LYS A 28 14.70 -13.24 4.29
N GLY A 29 14.23 -12.50 3.30
CA GLY A 29 14.54 -12.79 1.91
C GLY A 29 13.87 -11.82 0.95
N ASP A 30 14.34 -11.79 -0.28
CA ASP A 30 13.81 -10.96 -1.36
C ASP A 30 12.79 -11.72 -2.19
N THR A 31 11.75 -11.04 -2.64
CA THR A 31 10.68 -11.63 -3.47
C THR A 31 11.20 -12.17 -4.80
N SER A 32 12.28 -11.62 -5.36
CA SER A 32 12.93 -12.15 -6.56
C SER A 32 13.46 -13.59 -6.40
N ASN A 33 13.71 -14.02 -5.17
CA ASN A 33 14.20 -15.35 -4.83
C ASN A 33 13.09 -16.26 -4.25
N ILE A 34 11.83 -15.92 -4.39
CA ILE A 34 10.71 -16.63 -3.76
C ILE A 34 10.70 -18.13 -4.09
N SER A 35 10.96 -18.50 -5.33
CA SER A 35 10.98 -19.89 -5.76
C SER A 35 12.03 -20.71 -5.01
N LYS A 36 13.25 -20.16 -4.84
CA LYS A 36 14.32 -20.80 -4.06
C LYS A 36 13.95 -20.91 -2.58
N ILE A 37 13.39 -19.83 -2.00
CA ILE A 37 13.08 -19.73 -0.56
C ILE A 37 11.92 -20.66 -0.19
N LEU A 38 10.88 -20.75 -1.02
CA LEU A 38 9.67 -21.48 -0.71
C LEU A 38 9.52 -22.82 -1.42
N ASN A 39 10.53 -23.28 -2.18
CA ASN A 39 10.46 -24.52 -2.97
C ASN A 39 9.95 -25.72 -2.16
N LYS A 40 10.53 -25.97 -1.00
CA LYS A 40 10.14 -27.10 -0.12
C LYS A 40 8.73 -26.98 0.49
N LYS A 41 8.11 -25.80 0.40
CA LYS A 41 6.82 -25.49 1.02
C LYS A 41 5.70 -25.23 0.02
N LYS A 42 6.00 -25.15 -1.26
CA LYS A 42 5.06 -24.73 -2.31
C LYS A 42 3.75 -25.52 -2.32
N LYS A 43 3.81 -26.85 -2.07
CA LYS A 43 2.63 -27.73 -2.02
C LYS A 43 1.65 -27.42 -0.87
N PHE A 44 2.10 -26.68 0.16
CA PHE A 44 1.28 -26.31 1.32
C PHE A 44 0.81 -24.87 1.29
N ILE A 45 1.14 -24.11 0.23
CA ILE A 45 0.76 -22.70 0.10
C ILE A 45 -0.51 -22.61 -0.73
N ASN A 46 -1.58 -22.13 -0.12
CA ASN A 46 -2.87 -21.94 -0.80
C ASN A 46 -2.98 -20.56 -1.45
N SER A 47 -2.40 -19.54 -0.82
CA SER A 47 -2.52 -18.16 -1.30
C SER A 47 -1.30 -17.34 -0.89
N ILE A 48 -0.96 -16.35 -1.72
CA ILE A 48 0.08 -15.37 -1.43
C ILE A 48 -0.51 -13.98 -1.43
N PHE A 49 -0.30 -13.22 -0.34
CA PHE A 49 -0.53 -11.78 -0.26
C PHE A 49 0.77 -11.09 -0.68
N HIS A 50 0.78 -10.53 -1.88
CA HIS A 50 1.96 -9.82 -2.37
C HIS A 50 1.87 -8.33 -2.05
N PHE A 51 2.47 -7.94 -0.93
CA PHE A 51 2.57 -6.57 -0.43
C PHE A 51 4.03 -6.08 -0.36
N GLY A 52 4.97 -6.95 -0.70
CA GLY A 52 6.41 -6.70 -0.67
C GLY A 52 6.92 -5.94 -1.89
N GLU A 53 6.41 -4.73 -2.13
CA GLU A 53 6.80 -3.88 -3.24
C GLU A 53 7.20 -2.48 -2.75
N PHE A 54 8.01 -1.80 -3.54
CA PHE A 54 8.35 -0.39 -3.31
C PHE A 54 7.08 0.47 -3.42
N ALA A 55 6.78 1.32 -2.42
CA ALA A 55 5.47 1.94 -2.29
C ALA A 55 5.53 3.46 -2.01
N ARG A 56 6.44 4.21 -2.67
CA ARG A 56 6.55 5.66 -2.52
C ARG A 56 6.79 6.35 -3.86
N ILE A 57 5.94 7.34 -4.17
CA ILE A 57 6.01 8.08 -5.44
C ILE A 57 7.34 8.85 -5.54
N TYR A 58 7.57 9.81 -4.63
CA TYR A 58 8.74 10.67 -4.69
C TYR A 58 10.06 9.89 -4.59
N GLN A 59 10.13 8.91 -3.71
CA GLN A 59 11.34 8.12 -3.53
C GLN A 59 11.63 7.19 -4.72
N SER A 60 10.62 6.85 -5.54
CA SER A 60 10.85 6.03 -6.73
C SER A 60 11.69 6.72 -7.81
N PHE A 61 11.78 8.06 -7.80
CA PHE A 61 12.70 8.78 -8.67
C PHE A 61 14.13 8.72 -8.15
N LYS A 62 14.32 8.81 -6.83
CA LYS A 62 15.65 8.77 -6.21
C LYS A 62 16.24 7.36 -6.12
N LYS A 63 15.37 6.38 -5.94
CA LYS A 63 15.71 4.97 -5.77
C LYS A 63 15.11 4.15 -6.90
N PHE A 64 15.40 4.59 -8.13
CA PHE A 64 14.82 4.02 -9.35
C PHE A 64 15.09 2.52 -9.44
N ASP A 65 16.33 2.09 -9.30
CA ASP A 65 16.73 0.68 -9.42
C ASP A 65 16.09 -0.19 -8.35
N GLU A 66 15.99 0.31 -7.10
CA GLU A 66 15.28 -0.40 -6.03
C GLU A 66 13.80 -0.56 -6.36
N CYS A 67 13.17 0.48 -6.93
CA CYS A 67 11.78 0.44 -7.35
C CYS A 67 11.56 -0.59 -8.47
N ILE A 68 12.40 -0.56 -9.51
CA ILE A 68 12.31 -1.50 -10.64
C ILE A 68 12.59 -2.94 -10.15
N LYS A 69 13.63 -3.15 -9.37
CA LYS A 69 13.97 -4.46 -8.82
C LYS A 69 12.83 -5.05 -8.01
N SER A 70 12.25 -4.26 -7.10
CA SER A 70 11.16 -4.72 -6.25
C SER A 70 9.87 -4.94 -7.04
N ASN A 71 9.42 -3.93 -7.80
CA ASN A 71 8.08 -3.91 -8.39
C ASN A 71 8.00 -4.66 -9.73
N SER A 72 9.10 -4.75 -10.48
CA SER A 72 9.10 -5.48 -11.76
C SER A 72 9.70 -6.87 -11.60
N ILE A 73 10.95 -7.00 -11.14
CA ILE A 73 11.64 -8.29 -11.06
C ILE A 73 11.04 -9.13 -9.93
N GLY A 74 10.89 -8.55 -8.73
CA GLY A 74 10.32 -9.23 -7.57
C GLY A 74 8.87 -9.66 -7.79
N SER A 75 8.03 -8.77 -8.32
CA SER A 75 6.62 -9.10 -8.59
C SER A 75 6.48 -10.16 -9.68
N LYS A 76 7.26 -10.08 -10.77
CA LYS A 76 7.29 -11.12 -11.80
C LYS A 76 7.65 -12.48 -11.22
N ALA A 77 8.64 -12.54 -10.32
CA ALA A 77 9.03 -13.79 -9.66
C ALA A 77 7.90 -14.37 -8.80
N VAL A 78 7.17 -13.52 -8.07
CA VAL A 78 5.99 -13.93 -7.29
C VAL A 78 4.88 -14.43 -8.20
N PHE A 79 4.56 -13.72 -9.28
CA PHE A 79 3.51 -14.11 -10.23
C PHE A 79 3.83 -15.47 -10.88
N LYS A 80 5.08 -15.63 -11.33
CA LYS A 80 5.55 -16.90 -11.91
C LYS A 80 5.48 -18.05 -10.90
N PHE A 81 5.90 -17.83 -9.65
CA PHE A 81 5.81 -18.83 -8.60
C PHE A 81 4.36 -19.23 -8.31
N CYS A 82 3.44 -18.27 -8.26
CA CYS A 82 2.01 -18.54 -8.08
C CYS A 82 1.42 -19.32 -9.27
N LEU A 83 1.76 -18.91 -10.49
CA LEU A 83 1.30 -19.57 -11.72
C LEU A 83 1.77 -21.02 -11.78
N ASP A 84 3.07 -21.27 -11.59
CA ASP A 84 3.68 -22.61 -11.69
C ASP A 84 3.17 -23.60 -10.65
N ASN A 85 2.65 -23.11 -9.54
CA ASN A 85 2.21 -23.93 -8.42
C ASN A 85 0.70 -23.85 -8.17
N ASN A 86 -0.08 -23.24 -9.08
CA ASN A 86 -1.52 -23.02 -8.96
C ASN A 86 -1.92 -22.37 -7.62
N ILE A 87 -1.15 -21.36 -7.19
CA ILE A 87 -1.35 -20.63 -5.95
C ILE A 87 -2.12 -19.35 -6.25
N LYS A 88 -3.21 -19.09 -5.52
CA LYS A 88 -3.97 -17.85 -5.63
C LYS A 88 -3.14 -16.65 -5.17
N LEU A 89 -3.16 -15.58 -5.96
CA LEU A 89 -2.50 -14.33 -5.64
C LEU A 89 -3.49 -13.29 -5.13
N ILE A 90 -3.18 -12.64 -4.00
CA ILE A 90 -3.84 -11.40 -3.55
C ILE A 90 -2.83 -10.26 -3.73
N TYR A 91 -3.10 -9.38 -4.69
CA TYR A 91 -2.17 -8.35 -5.13
C TYR A 91 -2.54 -6.97 -4.57
N SER A 92 -1.55 -6.25 -4.03
CA SER A 92 -1.72 -4.86 -3.61
C SER A 92 -1.59 -3.91 -4.80
N ALA A 93 -2.70 -3.50 -5.37
CA ALA A 93 -2.74 -2.42 -6.35
C ALA A 93 -2.69 -1.04 -5.65
N THR A 94 -2.51 0.01 -6.42
CA THR A 94 -2.45 1.38 -5.89
C THR A 94 -3.52 2.28 -6.48
N SER A 95 -4.11 3.13 -5.66
CA SER A 95 -4.98 4.21 -6.14
C SER A 95 -4.25 5.20 -7.08
N ALA A 96 -2.92 5.20 -7.08
CA ALA A 96 -2.13 6.00 -8.02
C ALA A 96 -2.38 5.61 -9.49
N SER A 97 -2.63 4.32 -9.77
CA SER A 97 -2.96 3.87 -11.13
C SER A 97 -4.38 4.23 -11.59
N LEU A 98 -5.26 4.62 -10.64
CA LEU A 98 -6.64 5.05 -10.91
C LEU A 98 -6.78 6.57 -10.95
N GLY A 99 -5.77 7.32 -10.46
CA GLY A 99 -5.81 8.76 -10.33
C GLY A 99 -6.01 9.44 -11.69
N ASN A 100 -6.76 10.57 -11.68
CA ASN A 100 -7.04 11.39 -12.86
C ASN A 100 -7.58 10.55 -14.03
N SER A 101 -8.58 9.70 -13.76
CA SER A 101 -9.18 8.77 -14.74
C SER A 101 -8.16 7.81 -15.39
N GLY A 102 -7.10 7.44 -14.66
CA GLY A 102 -6.04 6.56 -15.14
C GLY A 102 -4.83 7.28 -15.79
N ASN A 103 -4.88 8.60 -15.96
CA ASN A 103 -3.77 9.37 -16.53
C ASN A 103 -2.55 9.41 -15.62
N ASP A 104 -2.75 9.27 -14.29
CA ASP A 104 -1.66 9.28 -13.32
C ASP A 104 -0.80 8.00 -13.32
N LYS A 105 -1.19 6.97 -14.07
CA LYS A 105 -0.48 5.68 -14.10
C LYS A 105 0.99 5.76 -14.54
N ASN A 106 1.36 6.81 -15.27
CA ASN A 106 2.71 7.01 -15.80
C ASN A 106 3.47 8.17 -15.12
N LEU A 107 2.93 8.79 -14.08
CA LEU A 107 3.56 9.97 -13.42
C LEU A 107 4.82 9.68 -12.61
N SER A 108 5.11 8.43 -12.33
CA SER A 108 6.31 8.05 -11.56
C SER A 108 6.71 6.60 -11.84
N PRO A 109 7.98 6.22 -11.62
CA PRO A 109 8.40 4.81 -11.72
C PRO A 109 7.54 3.87 -10.88
N TYR A 110 7.14 4.31 -9.68
CA TYR A 110 6.22 3.57 -8.82
C TYR A 110 4.84 3.36 -9.47
N ALA A 111 4.19 4.42 -9.94
CA ALA A 111 2.86 4.32 -10.54
C ALA A 111 2.90 3.48 -11.82
N PHE A 112 3.92 3.68 -12.64
CA PHE A 112 4.16 2.92 -13.88
C PHE A 112 4.30 1.42 -13.60
N THR A 113 5.23 1.03 -12.72
CA THR A 113 5.47 -0.40 -12.42
C THR A 113 4.22 -1.07 -11.85
N LYS A 114 3.49 -0.40 -10.94
CA LYS A 114 2.24 -0.94 -10.38
C LYS A 114 1.14 -1.10 -11.44
N SER A 115 1.01 -0.15 -12.36
CA SER A 115 0.02 -0.24 -13.45
C SER A 115 0.37 -1.37 -14.44
N LYS A 116 1.65 -1.54 -14.75
CA LYS A 116 2.13 -2.61 -15.63
C LYS A 116 1.97 -4.00 -15.00
N ASN A 117 2.12 -4.11 -13.70
CA ASN A 117 1.84 -5.35 -12.98
C ASN A 117 0.36 -5.74 -13.07
N LEU A 118 -0.58 -4.78 -12.97
CA LEU A 118 -2.00 -5.06 -13.17
C LEU A 118 -2.30 -5.53 -14.59
N GLU A 119 -1.75 -4.86 -15.59
CA GLU A 119 -1.89 -5.24 -17.00
C GLU A 119 -1.33 -6.65 -17.23
N PHE A 120 -0.20 -6.97 -16.62
CA PHE A 120 0.40 -8.29 -16.70
C PHE A 120 -0.47 -9.38 -16.03
N LEU A 121 -1.04 -9.11 -14.87
CA LEU A 121 -1.96 -10.03 -14.20
C LEU A 121 -3.22 -10.32 -15.03
N GLU A 122 -3.78 -9.32 -15.71
CA GLU A 122 -4.90 -9.51 -16.62
C GLU A 122 -4.53 -10.40 -17.82
N ASN A 123 -3.34 -10.24 -18.35
CA ASN A 123 -2.85 -11.09 -19.43
C ASN A 123 -2.55 -12.53 -18.94
N LEU A 124 -1.96 -12.70 -17.77
CA LEU A 124 -1.79 -14.03 -17.18
C LEU A 124 -3.13 -14.74 -16.96
N LYS A 125 -4.17 -14.01 -16.56
CA LYS A 125 -5.53 -14.57 -16.48
C LYS A 125 -6.05 -15.03 -17.82
N LYS A 126 -5.89 -14.21 -18.87
CA LYS A 126 -6.33 -14.55 -20.25
C LYS A 126 -5.57 -15.76 -20.82
N TRP A 127 -4.24 -15.77 -20.64
CA TRP A 127 -3.40 -16.80 -21.25
C TRP A 127 -3.41 -18.14 -20.51
N PHE A 128 -3.51 -18.10 -19.16
CA PHE A 128 -3.27 -19.27 -18.29
C PHE A 128 -4.39 -19.52 -17.28
N ASN A 129 -5.50 -18.78 -17.35
CA ASN A 129 -6.56 -18.83 -16.33
C ASN A 129 -6.03 -18.57 -14.89
N PHE A 130 -5.04 -17.69 -14.78
CA PHE A 130 -4.37 -17.38 -13.52
C PHE A 130 -5.34 -16.76 -12.50
N LYS A 131 -5.33 -17.29 -11.27
CA LYS A 131 -6.22 -16.85 -10.19
C LYS A 131 -5.58 -15.72 -9.39
N PHE A 132 -6.20 -14.54 -9.43
CA PHE A 132 -5.77 -13.42 -8.59
C PHE A 132 -6.94 -12.53 -8.16
N GLU A 133 -6.78 -11.87 -7.02
CA GLU A 133 -7.63 -10.77 -6.57
C GLU A 133 -6.73 -9.53 -6.43
N ALA A 134 -7.19 -8.36 -6.83
CA ALA A 134 -6.40 -7.12 -6.72
C ALA A 134 -7.12 -6.10 -5.81
N ILE A 135 -6.37 -5.46 -4.91
CA ILE A 135 -6.91 -4.52 -3.93
C ILE A 135 -6.25 -3.17 -4.11
N PHE A 136 -7.04 -2.14 -4.43
CA PHE A 136 -6.56 -0.77 -4.53
C PHE A 136 -6.48 -0.13 -3.14
N PHE A 137 -5.28 0.15 -2.68
CA PHE A 137 -5.02 0.83 -1.41
C PHE A 137 -5.00 2.35 -1.58
N TYR A 138 -5.61 3.06 -0.59
CA TYR A 138 -5.67 4.51 -0.53
C TYR A 138 -5.04 4.98 0.79
N ASN A 139 -3.83 5.53 0.73
CA ASN A 139 -3.12 6.17 1.84
C ASN A 139 -3.41 5.52 3.21
N VAL A 140 -3.00 4.27 3.35
CA VAL A 140 -3.24 3.48 4.56
C VAL A 140 -2.52 4.11 5.76
N TYR A 141 -3.22 4.24 6.88
CA TYR A 141 -2.70 4.76 8.14
C TYR A 141 -3.12 3.88 9.32
N GLY A 142 -2.45 4.05 10.45
CA GLY A 142 -2.79 3.36 11.70
C GLY A 142 -1.58 2.89 12.48
N PRO A 143 -1.78 2.08 13.52
CA PRO A 143 -0.69 1.57 14.36
C PRO A 143 0.41 0.88 13.55
N ARG A 144 1.66 1.02 14.01
CA ARG A 144 2.87 0.43 13.41
C ARG A 144 3.25 0.98 12.03
N GLN A 145 2.63 2.08 11.57
CA GLN A 145 3.06 2.74 10.34
C GLN A 145 4.49 3.29 10.46
N ILE A 146 5.15 3.42 9.31
CA ILE A 146 6.52 3.97 9.26
C ILE A 146 6.43 5.48 9.52
N LYS A 147 7.13 5.96 10.56
CA LYS A 147 7.07 7.36 11.01
C LYS A 147 8.29 8.18 10.61
N VAL A 148 9.41 7.54 10.30
CA VAL A 148 10.70 8.18 10.00
C VAL A 148 11.37 7.56 8.78
N GLY A 149 12.25 8.33 8.14
CA GLY A 149 12.99 7.90 6.96
C GLY A 149 12.20 8.02 5.65
N ASP A 150 12.83 7.62 4.56
CA ASP A 150 12.35 7.80 3.19
C ASP A 150 11.01 7.11 2.90
N MET A 151 10.73 6.04 3.61
CA MET A 151 9.51 5.25 3.44
C MET A 151 8.40 5.63 4.42
N ALA A 152 8.55 6.74 5.16
CA ALA A 152 7.52 7.20 6.09
C ALA A 152 6.23 7.63 5.38
N THR A 153 5.09 7.37 6.03
CA THR A 153 3.78 7.85 5.56
C THR A 153 3.56 9.29 6.02
N VAL A 154 2.70 10.04 5.33
CA VAL A 154 2.40 11.43 5.72
C VAL A 154 1.85 11.51 7.15
N ILE A 155 0.94 10.60 7.53
CA ILE A 155 0.40 10.55 8.90
C ILE A 155 1.52 10.19 9.88
N GLY A 156 2.35 9.19 9.55
CA GLY A 156 3.48 8.81 10.40
C GLY A 156 4.50 9.94 10.58
N ILE A 157 4.78 10.71 9.53
CA ILE A 157 5.65 11.90 9.63
C ILE A 157 5.04 12.92 10.60
N PHE A 158 3.75 13.22 10.46
CA PHE A 158 3.08 14.18 11.32
C PHE A 158 3.02 13.71 12.78
N GLU A 159 2.74 12.43 13.03
CA GLU A 159 2.81 11.85 14.37
C GLU A 159 4.20 11.99 14.99
N ASN A 160 5.26 11.69 14.22
CA ASN A 160 6.63 11.81 14.69
C ASN A 160 6.99 13.26 15.00
N GLN A 161 6.62 14.19 14.11
CA GLN A 161 6.89 15.61 14.31
C GLN A 161 6.12 16.17 15.52
N TYR A 162 4.86 15.78 15.70
CA TYR A 162 4.05 16.16 16.86
C TYR A 162 4.69 15.70 18.17
N LEU A 163 5.07 14.41 18.26
CA LEU A 163 5.71 13.83 19.44
C LEU A 163 7.03 14.50 19.83
N ASN A 164 7.79 14.95 18.82
CA ASN A 164 9.06 15.63 19.03
C ASN A 164 8.93 17.16 19.12
N LYS A 165 7.72 17.71 19.21
CA LYS A 165 7.45 19.16 19.26
C LYS A 165 8.05 19.95 18.07
N ILE A 166 8.18 19.30 16.91
CA ILE A 166 8.67 19.88 15.66
C ILE A 166 7.47 20.35 14.83
N PRO A 167 7.53 21.53 14.18
CA PRO A 167 6.47 21.96 13.29
C PRO A 167 6.18 20.97 12.19
N LEU A 168 4.89 20.74 11.86
CA LEU A 168 4.50 19.79 10.81
C LEU A 168 4.91 20.33 9.42
N SER A 169 5.60 19.49 8.66
CA SER A 169 6.10 19.84 7.34
C SER A 169 5.09 19.49 6.24
N VAL A 170 4.56 20.50 5.56
CA VAL A 170 3.60 20.35 4.45
C VAL A 170 4.28 20.76 3.14
N VAL A 171 4.28 19.88 2.15
CA VAL A 171 4.78 20.20 0.79
C VAL A 171 3.78 21.13 0.10
N LYS A 172 4.26 22.27 -0.42
CA LYS A 172 3.43 23.25 -1.15
C LYS A 172 2.75 22.61 -2.36
N PRO A 173 1.51 23.02 -2.68
CA PRO A 173 0.67 24.00 -1.98
C PRO A 173 -0.06 23.42 -0.75
N GLY A 174 -0.03 22.11 -0.50
CA GLY A 174 -0.75 21.44 0.59
C GLY A 174 -2.25 21.23 0.29
N SER A 175 -2.74 21.69 -0.85
CA SER A 175 -4.14 21.55 -1.30
C SER A 175 -4.44 20.18 -1.92
N GLN A 176 -3.41 19.39 -2.25
CA GLN A 176 -3.59 18.05 -2.82
C GLN A 176 -4.42 17.16 -1.88
N THR A 177 -5.57 16.70 -2.36
CA THR A 177 -6.50 15.90 -1.58
C THR A 177 -6.19 14.41 -1.68
N ARG A 178 -6.44 13.70 -0.59
CA ARG A 178 -6.27 12.25 -0.50
C ARG A 178 -7.44 11.64 0.28
N ARG A 179 -7.80 10.42 -0.08
CA ARG A 179 -8.59 9.54 0.78
C ARG A 179 -7.64 8.72 1.63
N PHE A 180 -7.95 8.62 2.90
CA PHE A 180 -7.15 7.86 3.87
C PHE A 180 -7.96 6.66 4.34
N THR A 181 -7.31 5.51 4.50
CA THR A 181 -7.97 4.28 4.94
C THR A 181 -7.26 3.73 6.17
N HIS A 182 -8.01 3.45 7.22
CA HIS A 182 -7.43 2.84 8.42
C HIS A 182 -6.99 1.40 8.13
N ILE A 183 -5.89 0.96 8.74
CA ILE A 183 -5.31 -0.37 8.53
C ILE A 183 -6.32 -1.49 8.84
N HIS A 184 -7.16 -1.35 9.85
CA HIS A 184 -8.18 -2.37 10.17
C HIS A 184 -9.19 -2.53 9.04
N ASP A 185 -9.66 -1.43 8.44
CA ASP A 185 -10.56 -1.50 7.27
C ASP A 185 -9.84 -2.15 6.07
N THR A 186 -8.55 -1.84 5.89
CA THR A 186 -7.73 -2.45 4.84
C THR A 186 -7.58 -3.96 5.04
N ILE A 187 -7.37 -4.43 6.28
CA ILE A 187 -7.28 -5.86 6.59
C ILE A 187 -8.60 -6.57 6.28
N GLN A 188 -9.76 -5.95 6.57
CA GLN A 188 -11.06 -6.54 6.28
C GLN A 188 -11.26 -6.80 4.78
N ILE A 189 -10.85 -5.86 3.92
CA ILE A 189 -10.96 -6.08 2.47
C ILE A 189 -9.95 -7.12 1.96
N CYS A 190 -8.74 -7.20 2.55
CA CYS A 190 -7.77 -8.24 2.25
C CYS A 190 -8.35 -9.63 2.58
N TYR A 191 -9.01 -9.76 3.71
CA TYR A 191 -9.66 -11.00 4.12
C TYR A 191 -10.84 -11.36 3.20
N LYS A 192 -11.65 -10.38 2.80
CA LYS A 192 -12.72 -10.57 1.81
C LYS A 192 -12.16 -11.09 0.47
N ALA A 193 -11.09 -10.47 -0.04
CA ALA A 193 -10.43 -10.89 -1.26
C ALA A 193 -9.83 -12.31 -1.13
N PHE A 194 -9.25 -12.64 0.02
CA PHE A 194 -8.75 -13.99 0.31
C PHE A 194 -9.85 -15.05 0.22
N LYS A 195 -11.04 -14.74 0.72
CA LYS A 195 -12.21 -15.67 0.70
C LYS A 195 -12.91 -15.73 -0.65
N SER A 196 -12.65 -14.80 -1.56
CA SER A 196 -13.26 -14.77 -2.90
C SER A 196 -12.43 -15.57 -3.89
N ASP A 197 -13.08 -16.14 -4.92
CA ASP A 197 -12.41 -16.78 -6.07
C ASP A 197 -12.96 -16.19 -7.39
N LYS A 198 -13.32 -14.90 -7.39
CA LYS A 198 -13.99 -14.22 -8.51
C LYS A 198 -13.04 -13.57 -9.50
N CYS A 199 -11.74 -13.55 -9.21
CA CYS A 199 -10.75 -12.76 -9.97
C CYS A 199 -11.21 -11.30 -10.11
N GLN A 200 -11.48 -10.65 -9.00
CA GLN A 200 -12.13 -9.35 -8.90
C GLN A 200 -11.16 -8.28 -8.38
N TYR A 201 -11.48 -7.05 -8.73
CA TYR A 201 -10.84 -5.87 -8.15
C TYR A 201 -11.63 -5.36 -6.94
N TYR A 202 -10.92 -5.00 -5.90
CA TYR A 202 -11.47 -4.42 -4.68
C TYR A 202 -10.91 -3.02 -4.49
N SER A 203 -11.73 -2.13 -4.00
CA SER A 203 -11.31 -0.79 -3.60
C SER A 203 -11.86 -0.48 -2.22
N ILE A 204 -10.98 -0.02 -1.33
CA ILE A 204 -11.39 0.45 -0.02
C ILE A 204 -10.80 1.82 0.26
N SER A 205 -11.67 2.78 0.58
CA SER A 205 -11.28 4.12 0.96
C SER A 205 -12.30 4.70 1.95
N ASN A 206 -11.93 5.72 2.69
CA ASN A 206 -12.93 6.50 3.42
C ASN A 206 -13.78 7.32 2.44
N LYS A 207 -15.03 7.62 2.80
CA LYS A 207 -15.90 8.52 2.01
C LYS A 207 -15.30 9.93 1.93
N ASN A 208 -14.72 10.40 3.02
CA ASN A 208 -14.14 11.73 3.12
C ASN A 208 -12.76 11.78 2.50
N SER A 209 -12.46 12.86 1.79
CA SER A 209 -11.13 13.23 1.35
C SER A 209 -10.67 14.47 2.11
N TYR A 210 -9.38 14.54 2.36
CA TYR A 210 -8.76 15.68 3.04
C TYR A 210 -7.56 16.16 2.26
N SER A 211 -7.34 17.47 2.21
CA SER A 211 -6.07 18.00 1.75
C SER A 211 -4.98 17.72 2.80
N ILE A 212 -3.72 17.66 2.36
CA ILE A 212 -2.60 17.44 3.29
C ILE A 212 -2.54 18.55 4.33
N LEU A 213 -2.87 19.79 3.95
CA LEU A 213 -2.97 20.92 4.88
C LEU A 213 -4.11 20.74 5.90
N GLN A 214 -5.27 20.25 5.46
CA GLN A 214 -6.38 19.94 6.40
C GLN A 214 -5.98 18.87 7.41
N VAL A 215 -5.27 17.83 6.96
CA VAL A 215 -4.76 16.79 7.86
C VAL A 215 -3.75 17.36 8.86
N ALA A 216 -2.80 18.18 8.40
CA ALA A 216 -1.84 18.83 9.31
C ALA A 216 -2.55 19.70 10.38
N LYS A 217 -3.59 20.45 9.99
CA LYS A 217 -4.39 21.30 10.92
C LYS A 217 -5.10 20.46 12.00
N MET A 218 -5.44 19.19 11.75
CA MET A 218 -6.06 18.31 12.75
C MET A 218 -5.14 18.03 13.96
N PHE A 219 -3.82 18.13 13.78
CA PHE A 219 -2.85 17.95 14.88
C PHE A 219 -2.75 19.20 15.80
N LYS A 220 -3.36 20.32 15.42
CA LYS A 220 -3.41 21.57 16.23
C LYS A 220 -2.03 22.08 16.68
N THR A 221 -1.04 22.00 15.81
CA THR A 221 0.34 22.45 16.07
C THR A 221 0.87 23.30 14.91
N LYS A 222 2.04 23.90 15.09
CA LYS A 222 2.69 24.77 14.08
C LYS A 222 2.95 24.01 12.79
N ILE A 223 2.77 24.67 11.65
CA ILE A 223 2.97 24.13 10.31
C ILE A 223 4.02 24.96 9.58
N VAL A 224 4.93 24.29 8.85
CA VAL A 224 5.89 24.87 7.94
C VAL A 224 5.73 24.31 6.55
N PHE A 225 5.96 25.11 5.53
CA PHE A 225 5.83 24.70 4.14
C PHE A 225 7.18 24.35 3.54
N LEU A 226 7.24 23.18 2.88
CA LEU A 226 8.38 22.73 2.08
C LEU A 226 8.15 23.05 0.61
N LYS A 227 9.26 23.09 -0.17
CA LYS A 227 9.21 23.24 -1.64
C LYS A 227 8.45 22.09 -2.30
N PRO A 228 7.80 22.32 -3.46
CA PRO A 228 7.19 21.27 -4.27
C PRO A 228 8.17 20.14 -4.60
N ARG A 229 7.66 18.93 -4.82
CA ARG A 229 8.44 17.72 -5.13
C ARG A 229 8.01 17.12 -6.47
N SER A 230 8.93 16.46 -7.15
CA SER A 230 8.64 15.70 -8.38
C SER A 230 7.62 14.58 -8.12
N GLY A 231 6.71 14.37 -9.07
CA GLY A 231 5.68 13.32 -8.97
C GLY A 231 4.53 13.63 -8.02
N GLU A 232 4.50 14.81 -7.38
CA GLU A 232 3.35 15.22 -6.58
C GLU A 232 2.12 15.41 -7.47
N ARG A 233 1.02 14.80 -7.06
CA ARG A 233 -0.27 14.96 -7.73
C ARG A 233 -1.03 16.10 -7.06
N TYR A 234 -1.13 17.23 -7.74
CA TYR A 234 -1.79 18.43 -7.20
C TYR A 234 -3.31 18.40 -7.36
N GLY A 235 -3.83 17.67 -8.34
CA GLY A 235 -5.26 17.45 -8.50
C GLY A 235 -5.81 16.45 -7.48
N SER A 236 -7.13 16.40 -7.38
CA SER A 236 -7.82 15.37 -6.58
C SER A 236 -7.43 13.98 -7.11
N ALA A 237 -6.79 13.18 -6.30
CA ALA A 237 -6.59 11.75 -6.57
C ALA A 237 -7.89 10.94 -6.33
N LEU A 238 -9.03 11.60 -6.39
CA LEU A 238 -10.33 10.97 -6.46
C LEU A 238 -10.42 10.31 -7.84
N ALA A 239 -9.90 9.10 -7.96
CA ALA A 239 -10.37 8.23 -9.00
C ALA A 239 -11.89 8.19 -8.86
N LYS A 240 -12.61 8.82 -9.76
CA LYS A 240 -13.93 8.31 -10.13
C LYS A 240 -13.59 6.90 -10.61
N ILE A 241 -13.81 5.91 -9.76
CA ILE A 241 -13.87 4.55 -10.21
C ILE A 241 -15.08 4.58 -11.12
N THR A 242 -14.81 4.83 -12.40
CA THR A 242 -15.83 4.74 -13.45
C THR A 242 -16.46 3.38 -13.26
N ASN A 243 -17.76 3.28 -13.45
CA ASN A 243 -18.63 2.11 -13.33
C ASN A 243 -18.11 0.89 -14.11
N ASN A 244 -16.90 0.50 -13.87
CA ASN A 244 -16.33 -0.72 -14.35
C ASN A 244 -16.86 -1.79 -13.40
N ASN A 245 -17.87 -2.55 -13.81
CA ASN A 245 -18.55 -3.63 -13.07
C ASN A 245 -17.58 -4.66 -12.43
N LYS A 246 -16.28 -4.51 -12.63
CA LYS A 246 -15.22 -5.34 -12.10
C LYS A 246 -14.69 -4.90 -10.72
N ILE A 247 -14.96 -3.66 -10.26
CA ILE A 247 -14.40 -3.15 -9.00
C ILE A 247 -15.47 -3.15 -7.90
N SER A 248 -15.28 -3.99 -6.89
CA SER A 248 -16.08 -3.98 -5.65
C SER A 248 -15.61 -2.84 -4.74
N GLN A 249 -16.35 -1.71 -4.75
CA GLN A 249 -16.08 -0.56 -3.89
C GLN A 249 -16.61 -0.82 -2.48
N THR A 250 -15.78 -0.56 -1.47
CA THR A 250 -16.16 -0.57 -0.05
C THR A 250 -15.70 0.74 0.60
N PHE A 251 -16.47 1.24 1.55
CA PHE A 251 -16.06 2.40 2.35
C PHE A 251 -15.64 1.96 3.75
N GLY A 252 -14.47 2.44 4.17
CA GLY A 252 -13.95 2.24 5.51
C GLY A 252 -14.84 2.91 6.57
N ARG A 253 -14.90 2.32 7.74
CA ARG A 253 -15.71 2.79 8.88
C ARG A 253 -14.93 3.72 9.80
N LEU A 254 -13.63 3.48 9.97
CA LEU A 254 -12.79 4.23 10.88
C LEU A 254 -12.36 5.57 10.26
N GLN A 255 -12.63 6.67 10.98
CA GLN A 255 -12.42 8.01 10.48
C GLN A 255 -11.03 8.54 10.85
N LEU A 256 -10.37 9.23 9.93
CA LEU A 256 -9.06 9.83 10.17
C LEU A 256 -9.10 10.90 11.27
N LYS A 257 -10.19 11.69 11.34
CA LYS A 257 -10.34 12.70 12.38
C LYS A 257 -10.33 12.10 13.79
N ASP A 258 -11.05 11.00 13.97
CA ASP A 258 -11.17 10.34 15.27
C ASP A 258 -9.82 9.73 15.68
N TYR A 259 -9.13 9.13 14.74
CA TYR A 259 -7.78 8.61 14.96
C TYR A 259 -6.81 9.70 15.42
N ILE A 260 -6.76 10.84 14.69
CA ILE A 260 -5.85 11.95 15.05
C ILE A 260 -6.29 12.59 16.36
N SER A 261 -7.60 12.73 16.63
CA SER A 261 -8.12 13.26 17.90
C SER A 261 -7.69 12.38 19.07
N SER A 262 -7.85 11.06 18.97
CA SER A 262 -7.40 10.10 19.98
C SER A 262 -5.88 10.15 20.17
N PHE A 263 -5.12 10.25 19.07
CA PHE A 263 -3.67 10.40 19.12
C PHE A 263 -3.26 11.66 19.88
N ASN A 264 -3.86 12.82 19.56
CA ASN A 264 -3.58 14.09 20.24
C ASN A 264 -3.94 14.02 21.72
N THR A 265 -5.07 13.38 22.07
CA THR A 265 -5.50 13.23 23.47
C THR A 265 -4.55 12.36 24.30
N SER A 266 -4.10 11.26 23.71
CA SER A 266 -3.15 10.31 24.35
C SER A 266 -1.74 10.89 24.51
N HIS A 267 -1.39 11.95 23.78
CA HIS A 267 -0.06 12.55 23.75
C HIS A 267 -0.13 14.07 24.01
N LYS A 268 -1.18 14.54 24.74
CA LYS A 268 -1.21 15.93 25.21
C LYS A 268 0.05 16.19 26.04
N LEU A 269 0.81 17.16 25.60
CA LEU A 269 2.03 17.66 26.24
C LEU A 269 1.67 18.69 27.28
#